data_fd235046d9fb247cbbfb0092dc89b82b
#
_entry.id   fd235046d9fb247cbbfb0092dc89b82b
#
_cell.length_a   1.000
_cell.length_b   1.000
_cell.length_c   1.000
_cell.angle_alpha   90.00
_cell.angle_beta   90.00
_cell.angle_gamma   90.00
#
_symmetry.space_group_name_H-M   'P 1'
#
loop_
_entity.id
_entity.type
_entity.pdbx_description
1 polymer ?
#
loop_
_entity_poly.entity_id
_entity_poly.type
_entity_poly.pdbx_seq_one_letter_code
_entity_poly.pdbx_strand_id
1 'polypeptide(L)'
;MKSEDKIQSEIFQWFWNSFPNYLIHAVPNGGHRNVVEALKLKSTGTVPGVADLIIHLPNAKCVMCEIKTEIGTQSPAQKKIEAKIKAMGGNYILVRSLSEFKEQIQSFL
;
A
#
# COMPACT_ATOMS: atom_id res chain seq x y z
N MET A 1 -2.53 -18.17 10.07
CA MET A 1 -2.46 -16.71 9.79
C MET A 1 -2.21 -16.50 8.31
N LYS A 2 -2.92 -15.57 7.69
CA LYS A 2 -2.71 -15.24 6.29
C LYS A 2 -1.43 -14.44 6.10
N SER A 3 -0.72 -14.70 5.01
CA SER A 3 0.44 -13.88 4.62
C SER A 3 0.01 -12.49 4.16
N GLU A 4 0.96 -11.56 4.11
CA GLU A 4 0.71 -10.23 3.56
C GLU A 4 0.24 -10.31 2.11
N ASP A 5 0.86 -11.18 1.30
CA ASP A 5 0.47 -11.36 -0.10
C ASP A 5 -0.97 -11.84 -0.24
N LYS A 6 -1.40 -12.74 0.64
CA LYS A 6 -2.78 -13.25 0.61
C LYS A 6 -3.77 -12.15 0.96
N ILE A 7 -3.47 -11.39 2.01
CA ILE A 7 -4.30 -10.25 2.44
C ILE A 7 -4.39 -9.22 1.31
N GLN A 8 -3.26 -8.86 0.72
CA GLN A 8 -3.18 -7.90 -0.36
C GLN A 8 -4.01 -8.35 -1.57
N SER A 9 -3.90 -9.61 -1.95
CA SER A 9 -4.65 -10.18 -3.06
C SER A 9 -6.17 -10.09 -2.82
N GLU A 10 -6.60 -10.41 -1.60
CA GLU A 10 -8.02 -10.32 -1.25
C GLU A 10 -8.54 -8.88 -1.35
N ILE A 11 -7.76 -7.93 -0.85
CA ILE A 11 -8.10 -6.51 -0.89
C ILE A 11 -8.16 -6.01 -2.34
N PHE A 12 -7.13 -6.31 -3.12
CA PHE A 12 -7.07 -5.89 -4.51
C PHE A 12 -8.27 -6.40 -5.30
N GLN A 13 -8.55 -7.69 -5.21
CA GLN A 13 -9.63 -8.33 -5.97
C GLN A 13 -11.00 -7.77 -5.54
N TRP A 14 -11.22 -7.61 -4.24
CA TRP A 14 -12.48 -7.06 -3.76
C TRP A 14 -12.71 -5.63 -4.27
N PHE A 15 -11.71 -4.76 -4.14
CA PHE A 15 -11.86 -3.36 -4.56
C PHE A 15 -11.99 -3.23 -6.07
N TRP A 16 -11.15 -3.95 -6.83
CA TRP A 16 -11.20 -3.94 -8.28
C TRP A 16 -12.57 -4.33 -8.82
N ASN A 17 -13.18 -5.35 -8.22
CA ASN A 17 -14.48 -5.84 -8.65
C ASN A 17 -15.65 -4.99 -8.14
N SER A 18 -15.51 -4.40 -6.95
CA SER A 18 -16.58 -3.62 -6.33
C SER A 18 -16.65 -2.18 -6.86
N PHE A 19 -15.54 -1.62 -7.30
CA PHE A 19 -15.45 -0.24 -7.76
C PHE A 19 -14.73 -0.16 -9.11
N PRO A 20 -15.38 -0.68 -10.18
CA PRO A 20 -14.71 -0.77 -11.49
C PRO A 20 -14.35 0.58 -12.13
N ASN A 21 -14.91 1.67 -11.64
CA ASN A 21 -14.59 3.02 -12.16
C ASN A 21 -13.44 3.69 -11.40
N TYR A 22 -12.93 3.06 -10.35
CA TYR A 22 -11.80 3.57 -9.58
C TYR A 22 -10.58 2.71 -9.89
N LEU A 23 -9.41 3.18 -9.51
CA LEU A 23 -8.15 2.47 -9.79
C LEU A 23 -7.48 2.06 -8.48
N ILE A 24 -7.09 0.81 -8.41
CA ILE A 24 -6.21 0.30 -7.36
C ILE A 24 -5.08 -0.45 -8.03
N HIS A 25 -3.86 -0.27 -7.54
CA HIS A 25 -2.71 -1.01 -8.05
C HIS A 25 -1.64 -1.19 -6.98
N ALA A 26 -0.83 -2.22 -7.16
CA ALA A 26 0.31 -2.47 -6.29
C ALA A 26 1.49 -1.57 -6.66
N VAL A 27 2.34 -1.33 -5.67
CA VAL A 27 3.65 -0.71 -5.86
C VAL A 27 4.70 -1.76 -5.53
N PRO A 28 5.26 -2.46 -6.52
CA PRO A 28 6.28 -3.46 -6.27
C PRO A 28 7.51 -2.80 -5.67
N ASN A 29 7.88 -3.22 -4.46
CA ASN A 29 8.99 -2.60 -3.77
C ASN A 29 9.79 -3.57 -2.91
N GLY A 30 9.71 -4.86 -3.21
CA GLY A 30 10.39 -5.88 -2.46
C GLY A 30 10.93 -6.96 -3.35
N GLY A 31 11.51 -7.96 -2.72
CA GLY A 31 12.02 -9.15 -3.37
C GLY A 31 13.53 -9.19 -3.45
N HIS A 32 14.04 -10.38 -3.65
CA HIS A 32 15.47 -10.61 -3.80
C HIS A 32 15.95 -10.10 -5.16
N ARG A 33 16.87 -9.15 -5.13
CA ARG A 33 17.45 -8.59 -6.34
C ARG A 33 18.96 -8.60 -6.19
N ASN A 34 19.68 -8.78 -7.30
CA ASN A 34 21.13 -8.64 -7.27
C ASN A 34 21.51 -7.16 -7.07
N VAL A 35 22.76 -6.91 -6.75
CA VAL A 35 23.24 -5.56 -6.44
C VAL A 35 23.01 -4.58 -7.59
N VAL A 36 23.22 -5.03 -8.82
CA VAL A 36 23.07 -4.17 -10.02
C VAL A 36 21.61 -3.77 -10.20
N GLU A 37 20.69 -4.73 -10.09
CA GLU A 37 19.27 -4.46 -10.19
C GLU A 37 18.79 -3.53 -9.06
N ALA A 38 19.26 -3.77 -7.83
CA ALA A 38 18.90 -2.94 -6.69
C ALA A 38 19.35 -1.49 -6.88
N LEU A 39 20.57 -1.29 -7.36
CA LEU A 39 21.10 0.06 -7.65
C LEU A 39 20.31 0.73 -8.77
N LYS A 40 19.99 -0.01 -9.83
CA LYS A 40 19.21 0.52 -10.94
C LYS A 40 17.83 0.97 -10.47
N LEU A 41 17.14 0.15 -9.68
CA LEU A 41 15.82 0.48 -9.16
C LEU A 41 15.87 1.71 -8.26
N LYS A 42 16.87 1.80 -7.40
CA LYS A 42 17.06 2.95 -6.52
C LYS A 42 17.29 4.23 -7.33
N SER A 43 18.16 4.17 -8.36
CA SER A 43 18.46 5.34 -9.18
C SER A 43 17.28 5.77 -10.04
N THR A 44 16.36 4.86 -10.34
CA THR A 44 15.17 5.15 -11.15
C THR A 44 13.91 5.42 -10.31
N GLY A 45 14.03 5.52 -9.00
CA GLY A 45 12.95 6.01 -8.16
C GLY A 45 12.25 5.01 -7.27
N THR A 46 12.81 3.83 -7.08
CA THR A 46 12.26 2.88 -6.10
C THR A 46 12.64 3.37 -4.70
N VAL A 47 11.63 3.67 -3.89
CA VAL A 47 11.84 4.24 -2.55
C VAL A 47 11.47 3.19 -1.50
N PRO A 48 12.41 2.83 -0.60
CA PRO A 48 12.11 1.88 0.47
C PRO A 48 11.00 2.39 1.39
N GLY A 49 10.11 1.50 1.78
CA GLY A 49 9.06 1.80 2.75
C GLY A 49 7.79 2.38 2.19
N VAL A 50 7.67 2.58 0.86
CA VAL A 50 6.41 3.04 0.28
C VAL A 50 5.32 1.99 0.47
N ALA A 51 4.06 2.43 0.49
CA ALA A 51 2.92 1.55 0.73
C ALA A 51 2.75 0.48 -0.35
N ASP A 52 2.11 -0.62 -0.01
CA ASP A 52 1.92 -1.78 -0.90
C ASP A 52 0.94 -1.52 -2.03
N LEU A 53 -0.13 -0.77 -1.74
CA LEU A 53 -1.19 -0.46 -2.70
C LEU A 53 -1.45 1.04 -2.73
N ILE A 54 -1.82 1.53 -3.90
CA ILE A 54 -2.32 2.89 -4.06
C ILE A 54 -3.74 2.81 -4.63
N ILE A 55 -4.67 3.54 -4.00
CA ILE A 55 -6.06 3.62 -4.42
C ILE A 55 -6.31 5.04 -4.93
N HIS A 56 -6.78 5.14 -6.18
CA HIS A 56 -7.11 6.41 -6.82
C HIS A 56 -8.62 6.56 -6.85
N LEU A 57 -9.10 7.62 -6.26
CA LEU A 57 -10.52 7.93 -6.12
C LEU A 57 -10.86 9.21 -6.89
N PRO A 58 -12.15 9.55 -7.07
CA PRO A 58 -12.55 10.78 -7.76
C PRO A 58 -11.94 12.04 -7.16
N ASN A 59 -11.81 13.07 -7.98
CA ASN A 59 -11.29 14.39 -7.61
C ASN A 59 -9.82 14.34 -7.18
N ALA A 60 -9.05 13.46 -7.82
CA ALA A 60 -7.61 13.29 -7.58
C ALA A 60 -7.28 12.86 -6.15
N LYS A 61 -8.25 12.33 -5.40
CA LYS A 61 -8.00 11.79 -4.07
C LYS A 61 -7.23 10.48 -4.20
N CYS A 62 -6.23 10.31 -3.35
CA CYS A 62 -5.37 9.14 -3.36
C CYS A 62 -5.21 8.62 -1.94
N VAL A 63 -5.25 7.29 -1.77
CA VAL A 63 -5.05 6.64 -0.47
C VAL A 63 -3.91 5.63 -0.60
N MET A 64 -2.90 5.77 0.25
CA MET A 64 -1.81 4.80 0.36
C MET A 64 -2.20 3.73 1.36
N CYS A 65 -2.05 2.47 1.00
CA CYS A 65 -2.46 1.35 1.86
C CYS A 65 -1.29 0.41 2.12
N GLU A 66 -0.91 0.31 3.39
CA GLU A 66 0.13 -0.62 3.86
C GLU A 66 -0.52 -1.88 4.40
N ILE A 67 0.00 -3.04 3.98
CA ILE A 67 -0.52 -4.35 4.39
C ILE A 67 0.41 -4.96 5.43
N LYS A 68 -0.14 -5.42 6.54
CA LYS A 68 0.58 -6.17 7.56
C LYS A 68 -0.20 -7.42 7.96
N THR A 69 0.50 -8.44 8.43
CA THR A 69 -0.14 -9.59 9.08
C THR A 69 -0.65 -9.16 10.45
N GLU A 70 -1.38 -10.06 11.12
CA GLU A 70 -1.90 -9.80 12.47
C GLU A 70 -0.82 -9.36 13.46
N ILE A 71 0.40 -9.90 13.31
CA ILE A 71 1.50 -9.66 14.24
C ILE A 71 2.62 -8.81 13.66
N GLY A 72 2.52 -8.46 12.37
CA GLY A 72 3.54 -7.68 11.71
C GLY A 72 3.58 -6.23 12.19
N THR A 73 4.76 -5.62 12.16
CA THR A 73 4.94 -4.22 12.52
C THR A 73 5.64 -3.48 11.38
N GLN A 74 5.43 -2.18 11.33
CA GLN A 74 6.10 -1.36 10.33
C GLN A 74 7.60 -1.29 10.58
N SER A 75 8.37 -1.33 9.48
CA SER A 75 9.79 -1.03 9.53
C SER A 75 10.01 0.47 9.77
N PRO A 76 11.22 0.89 10.20
CA PRO A 76 11.54 2.32 10.31
C PRO A 76 11.33 3.08 8.99
N ALA A 77 11.66 2.47 7.86
CA ALA A 77 11.44 3.09 6.54
C ALA A 77 9.96 3.31 6.27
N GLN A 78 9.11 2.34 6.58
CA GLN A 78 7.65 2.46 6.41
C GLN A 78 7.06 3.55 7.30
N LYS A 79 7.50 3.63 8.56
CA LYS A 79 7.05 4.69 9.48
C LYS A 79 7.42 6.07 8.97
N LYS A 80 8.61 6.21 8.39
CA LYS A 80 9.11 7.47 7.83
C LYS A 80 8.24 7.90 6.63
N ILE A 81 7.90 6.98 5.75
CA ILE A 81 7.04 7.26 4.60
C ILE A 81 5.64 7.66 5.06
N GLU A 82 5.07 6.93 6.02
CA GLU A 82 3.75 7.27 6.56
C GLU A 82 3.74 8.70 7.11
N ALA A 83 4.75 9.05 7.92
CA ALA A 83 4.85 10.39 8.50
C ALA A 83 4.96 11.47 7.41
N LYS A 84 5.71 11.19 6.35
CA LYS A 84 5.89 12.11 5.24
C LYS A 84 4.59 12.34 4.48
N ILE A 85 3.86 11.27 4.20
CA ILE A 85 2.55 11.35 3.50
C ILE A 85 1.57 12.18 4.34
N LYS A 86 1.48 11.89 5.63
CA LYS A 86 0.56 12.62 6.54
C LYS A 86 0.94 14.09 6.67
N ALA A 87 2.23 14.40 6.73
CA ALA A 87 2.71 15.79 6.82
C ALA A 87 2.34 16.61 5.59
N MET A 88 2.21 15.98 4.42
CA MET A 88 1.77 16.63 3.19
C MET A 88 0.23 16.71 3.06
N GLY A 89 -0.50 16.24 4.06
CA GLY A 89 -1.97 16.17 3.99
C GLY A 89 -2.50 14.98 3.20
N GLY A 90 -1.65 14.00 2.90
CA GLY A 90 -2.05 12.80 2.18
C GLY A 90 -2.75 11.77 3.07
N ASN A 91 -3.35 10.78 2.44
CA ASN A 91 -4.12 9.73 3.10
C ASN A 91 -3.32 8.45 3.16
N TYR A 92 -3.23 7.86 4.34
CA TYR A 92 -2.48 6.64 4.58
C TYR A 92 -3.25 5.74 5.53
N ILE A 93 -3.42 4.48 5.16
CA ILE A 93 -4.05 3.48 6.03
C ILE A 93 -3.13 2.26 6.15
N LEU A 94 -3.13 1.66 7.33
CA LEU A 94 -2.46 0.38 7.58
C LEU A 94 -3.56 -0.61 7.93
N VAL A 95 -3.60 -1.73 7.20
CA VAL A 95 -4.64 -2.74 7.37
C VAL A 95 -4.02 -4.13 7.54
N ARG A 96 -4.73 -4.97 8.27
CA ARG A 96 -4.28 -6.33 8.59
C ARG A 96 -5.22 -7.41 8.06
N SER A 97 -6.31 -7.00 7.40
CA SER A 97 -7.30 -7.90 6.83
C SER A 97 -8.17 -7.17 5.81
N LEU A 98 -8.87 -7.92 4.98
CA LEU A 98 -9.88 -7.37 4.08
C LEU A 98 -10.97 -6.64 4.87
N SER A 99 -11.39 -7.18 6.01
CA SER A 99 -12.41 -6.57 6.86
C SER A 99 -11.96 -5.18 7.34
N GLU A 100 -10.73 -5.05 7.82
CA GLU A 100 -10.18 -3.76 8.23
C GLU A 100 -10.10 -2.79 7.05
N PHE A 101 -9.70 -3.28 5.88
CA PHE A 101 -9.64 -2.45 4.69
C PHE A 101 -11.01 -1.89 4.32
N LYS A 102 -12.04 -2.74 4.29
CA LYS A 102 -13.41 -2.31 3.99
C LYS A 102 -13.87 -1.22 4.95
N GLU A 103 -13.56 -1.39 6.23
CA GLU A 103 -13.94 -0.45 7.26
C GLU A 103 -13.23 0.90 7.10
N GLN A 104 -11.92 0.87 6.89
CA GLN A 104 -11.12 2.10 6.79
C GLN A 104 -11.32 2.84 5.47
N ILE A 105 -11.49 2.14 4.36
CA ILE A 105 -11.64 2.80 3.06
C ILE A 105 -12.97 3.55 2.93
N GLN A 106 -13.97 3.16 3.69
CA GLN A 106 -15.31 3.79 3.66
C GLN A 106 -15.27 5.29 3.88
N SER A 107 -14.40 5.77 4.76
CA SER A 107 -14.30 7.20 5.06
C SER A 107 -13.80 8.03 3.87
N PHE A 108 -13.28 7.40 2.84
CA PHE A 108 -12.77 8.07 1.65
C PHE A 108 -13.69 7.96 0.44
N LEU A 109 -14.68 7.08 0.51
CA LEU A 109 -15.61 6.80 -0.60
C LEU A 109 -16.77 7.79 -0.70
#